data_20ca9432bec8d520e926bf7270d5f17a
#
_entry.id   20ca9432bec8d520e926bf7270d5f17a
#
_cell.length_a   1.000
_cell.length_b   1.000
_cell.length_c   1.000
_cell.angle_alpha   90.00
_cell.angle_beta   90.00
_cell.angle_gamma   90.00
#
_symmetry.space_group_name_H-M   'P 1'
#
loop_
_entity.id
_entity.type
_entity.pdbx_description
1 polymer ?
#
loop_
_entity_poly.entity_id
_entity_poly.type
_entity_poly.pdbx_seq_one_letter_code
_entity_poly.pdbx_strand_id
1 'polypeptide(L)'
;MAKKAATKTPKYRDRSLPIPRRVADLLRRMTLEEKIGQLTQELAWKAFTNKNGRIEVSDDFRKILSGNGLGSLYGVLRADPWTGVTLDSGIGPREGAEAVNAIQRFAIENTRLGIPLIFNEECSHGHMAIGGTVFPVPICAASTWNPALVQKMTAAVAAETRAQGCTQTCSPVLDVVRDPRWGRTEETFGEDPYLVSRMGVAAVTGLQGKRLNSTGSIIATIKHFAAHGWPEGGHNAYPPHVGPRELRELCLAPFEACIKAGAQSVMSSYNELDGMPCSCHKGLLTGVLRDEWGFEGYVVSDMGSIKVIWQDHHAADDVAHAGARALDAGVDAEMSGGGYSQESIKLALQRGQITEELVDRAVRRILRLKFVLGLFEKPYCDVDRVEQV
;
A
#
# COMPACT_ATOMS: atom_id res chain seq x y z
N MET A 1 16.67 -17.79 45.82
CA MET A 1 16.84 -16.90 44.63
C MET A 1 16.65 -17.72 43.37
N ALA A 2 15.48 -17.66 42.75
CA ALA A 2 15.21 -18.39 41.50
C ALA A 2 15.92 -17.66 40.35
N LYS A 3 16.82 -18.35 39.67
CA LYS A 3 17.44 -17.87 38.41
C LYS A 3 16.34 -17.61 37.39
N LYS A 4 16.06 -16.33 37.03
CA LYS A 4 15.29 -16.00 35.84
C LYS A 4 15.94 -16.68 34.64
N ALA A 5 15.29 -17.70 34.08
CA ALA A 5 15.73 -18.30 32.83
C ALA A 5 15.85 -17.19 31.79
N ALA A 6 17.00 -17.02 31.18
CA ALA A 6 17.20 -16.10 30.09
C ALA A 6 16.26 -16.50 28.93
N THR A 7 15.21 -15.73 28.71
CA THR A 7 14.28 -15.96 27.63
C THR A 7 15.03 -15.80 26.30
N LYS A 8 15.18 -16.92 25.60
CA LYS A 8 15.88 -16.97 24.32
C LYS A 8 15.23 -15.98 23.35
N THR A 9 15.99 -15.05 22.79
CA THR A 9 15.51 -14.06 21.81
C THR A 9 14.66 -14.75 20.75
N PRO A 10 13.45 -14.29 20.45
CA PRO A 10 12.60 -14.88 19.41
C PRO A 10 13.32 -14.91 18.06
N LYS A 11 13.13 -15.99 17.29
CA LYS A 11 13.81 -16.18 16.00
C LYS A 11 13.49 -15.06 14.99
N TYR A 12 12.29 -14.49 15.03
CA TYR A 12 11.96 -13.39 14.12
C TYR A 12 12.79 -12.11 14.35
N ARG A 13 13.35 -11.93 15.56
CA ARG A 13 14.25 -10.82 15.90
C ARG A 13 15.73 -11.10 15.58
N ASP A 14 16.05 -12.33 15.21
CA ASP A 14 17.41 -12.70 14.84
C ASP A 14 17.68 -12.35 13.36
N ARG A 15 18.41 -11.25 13.15
CA ARG A 15 18.76 -10.75 11.81
C ARG A 15 19.67 -11.66 11.00
N SER A 16 20.32 -12.64 11.64
CA SER A 16 21.16 -13.61 10.93
C SER A 16 20.37 -14.67 10.20
N LEU A 17 19.09 -14.86 10.56
CA LEU A 17 18.20 -15.83 9.92
C LEU A 17 17.59 -15.28 8.63
N PRO A 18 17.42 -16.16 7.62
CA PRO A 18 16.71 -15.79 6.38
C PRO A 18 15.29 -15.29 6.64
N ILE A 19 14.83 -14.29 5.86
CA ILE A 19 13.50 -13.67 5.99
C ILE A 19 12.38 -14.72 6.06
N PRO A 20 12.31 -15.77 5.22
CA PRO A 20 11.24 -16.77 5.31
C PRO A 20 11.14 -17.46 6.67
N ARG A 21 12.29 -17.72 7.32
CA ARG A 21 12.32 -18.31 8.67
C ARG A 21 11.83 -17.35 9.74
N ARG A 22 12.17 -16.08 9.60
CA ARG A 22 11.73 -15.00 10.51
C ARG A 22 10.22 -14.79 10.39
N VAL A 23 9.69 -14.70 9.18
CA VAL A 23 8.25 -14.60 8.89
C VAL A 23 7.50 -15.78 9.48
N ALA A 24 7.96 -17.00 9.24
CA ALA A 24 7.31 -18.20 9.77
C ALA A 24 7.32 -18.28 11.31
N ASP A 25 8.38 -17.79 11.97
CA ASP A 25 8.44 -17.73 13.44
C ASP A 25 7.47 -16.68 13.99
N LEU A 26 7.42 -15.49 13.37
CA LEU A 26 6.52 -14.41 13.79
C LEU A 26 5.06 -14.81 13.61
N LEU A 27 4.69 -15.31 12.43
CA LEU A 27 3.32 -15.74 12.11
C LEU A 27 2.77 -16.77 13.11
N ARG A 28 3.58 -17.76 13.51
CA ARG A 28 3.17 -18.76 14.52
C ARG A 28 2.96 -18.20 15.91
N ARG A 29 3.46 -17.00 16.22
CA ARG A 29 3.29 -16.33 17.51
C ARG A 29 2.08 -15.44 17.57
N MET A 30 1.54 -15.08 16.42
CA MET A 30 0.40 -14.18 16.30
C MET A 30 -0.90 -14.89 16.67
N THR A 31 -1.77 -14.15 17.39
CA THR A 31 -3.18 -14.53 17.54
C THR A 31 -3.94 -14.22 16.25
N LEU A 32 -5.14 -14.73 16.09
CA LEU A 32 -6.00 -14.41 14.95
C LEU A 32 -6.25 -12.90 14.85
N GLU A 33 -6.51 -12.24 15.98
CA GLU A 33 -6.75 -10.80 16.04
C GLU A 33 -5.53 -9.99 15.57
N GLU A 34 -4.33 -10.40 15.97
CA GLU A 34 -3.09 -9.76 15.52
C GLU A 34 -2.85 -9.99 14.02
N LYS A 35 -3.21 -11.16 13.50
CA LYS A 35 -3.17 -11.45 12.06
C LYS A 35 -4.12 -10.55 11.30
N ILE A 36 -5.38 -10.43 11.73
CA ILE A 36 -6.38 -9.55 11.13
C ILE A 36 -5.90 -8.09 11.15
N GLY A 37 -5.33 -7.63 12.26
CA GLY A 37 -4.75 -6.30 12.35
C GLY A 37 -3.70 -6.02 11.25
N GLN A 38 -2.88 -7.02 10.87
CA GLN A 38 -1.91 -6.83 9.78
C GLN A 38 -2.54 -6.68 8.40
N LEU A 39 -3.77 -7.14 8.20
CA LEU A 39 -4.49 -6.98 6.93
C LEU A 39 -5.08 -5.57 6.74
N THR A 40 -5.03 -4.72 7.77
CA THR A 40 -5.67 -3.41 7.76
C THR A 40 -4.67 -2.29 7.46
N GLN A 41 -5.02 -1.44 6.51
CA GLN A 41 -4.40 -0.14 6.27
C GLN A 41 -5.38 0.96 6.66
N GLU A 42 -5.06 1.71 7.73
CA GLU A 42 -5.94 2.75 8.26
C GLU A 42 -5.59 4.13 7.68
N LEU A 43 -6.62 5.00 7.50
CA LEU A 43 -6.45 6.39 7.08
C LEU A 43 -5.91 7.22 8.25
N ALA A 44 -4.84 8.00 8.06
CA ALA A 44 -4.02 8.41 9.18
C ALA A 44 -3.60 9.89 9.25
N TRP A 45 -4.17 10.81 8.44
CA TRP A 45 -3.85 12.25 8.55
C TRP A 45 -4.31 12.90 9.86
N LYS A 46 -5.05 12.17 10.71
CA LYS A 46 -5.41 12.56 12.08
C LYS A 46 -4.72 11.72 13.15
N ALA A 47 -3.65 11.00 12.79
CA ALA A 47 -2.98 10.07 13.70
C ALA A 47 -2.13 10.77 14.76
N PHE A 48 -1.85 12.05 14.61
CA PHE A 48 -1.08 12.85 15.55
C PHE A 48 -1.75 14.18 15.85
N THR A 49 -1.30 14.81 16.92
CA THR A 49 -1.63 16.21 17.28
C THR A 49 -0.33 16.98 17.47
N ASN A 50 -0.32 18.26 17.05
CA ASN A 50 0.75 19.19 17.36
C ASN A 50 0.23 20.20 18.40
N LYS A 51 0.71 20.10 19.64
CA LYS A 51 0.35 21.02 20.74
C LYS A 51 1.58 21.85 21.11
N ASN A 52 1.62 23.10 20.67
CA ASN A 52 2.73 24.01 20.96
C ASN A 52 4.12 23.46 20.56
N GLY A 53 4.22 22.85 19.38
CA GLY A 53 5.47 22.28 18.87
C GLY A 53 5.77 20.87 19.40
N ARG A 54 4.90 20.30 20.25
CA ARG A 54 5.05 18.92 20.72
C ARG A 54 4.15 17.98 19.92
N ILE A 55 4.75 17.08 19.21
CA ILE A 55 4.07 16.03 18.42
C ILE A 55 3.73 14.85 19.32
N GLU A 56 2.46 14.48 19.35
CA GLU A 56 1.97 13.31 20.08
C GLU A 56 1.00 12.49 19.24
N VAL A 57 0.99 11.17 19.43
CA VAL A 57 -0.03 10.30 18.82
C VAL A 57 -1.39 10.68 19.38
N SER A 58 -2.39 10.87 18.51
CA SER A 58 -3.75 11.24 18.93
C SER A 58 -4.41 10.14 19.77
N ASP A 59 -5.32 10.51 20.65
CA ASP A 59 -5.95 9.56 21.57
C ASP A 59 -6.74 8.45 20.86
N ASP A 60 -7.34 8.76 19.71
CA ASP A 60 -8.07 7.78 18.91
C ASP A 60 -7.11 6.78 18.27
N PHE A 61 -5.97 7.24 17.74
CA PHE A 61 -4.96 6.34 17.20
C PHE A 61 -4.21 5.54 18.28
N ARG A 62 -4.05 6.08 19.49
CA ARG A 62 -3.55 5.29 20.63
C ARG A 62 -4.44 4.06 20.89
N LYS A 63 -5.76 4.23 20.83
CA LYS A 63 -6.73 3.11 21.01
C LYS A 63 -6.60 2.07 19.89
N ILE A 64 -6.53 2.54 18.63
CA ILE A 64 -6.41 1.67 17.45
C ILE A 64 -5.08 0.89 17.49
N LEU A 65 -3.97 1.56 17.78
CA LEU A 65 -2.63 0.98 17.73
C LEU A 65 -2.31 0.08 18.93
N SER A 66 -2.86 0.36 20.13
CA SER A 66 -2.57 -0.43 21.34
C SER A 66 -3.33 -1.76 21.44
N GLY A 67 -4.27 -2.04 20.55
CA GLY A 67 -5.01 -3.29 20.50
C GLY A 67 -4.23 -4.42 19.83
N ASN A 68 -4.76 -4.90 18.72
CA ASN A 68 -4.18 -5.99 17.96
C ASN A 68 -3.09 -5.53 16.97
N GLY A 69 -2.77 -4.24 16.95
CA GLY A 69 -1.86 -3.61 16.00
C GLY A 69 -2.49 -3.46 14.61
N LEU A 70 -1.75 -2.82 13.71
CA LEU A 70 -2.12 -2.61 12.31
C LEU A 70 -1.01 -3.06 11.37
N GLY A 71 -1.38 -3.31 10.10
CA GLY A 71 -0.43 -3.58 9.02
C GLY A 71 0.28 -2.33 8.57
N SER A 72 -0.48 -1.30 8.25
CA SER A 72 0.00 -0.06 7.65
C SER A 72 -0.91 1.12 7.96
N LEU A 73 -0.38 2.32 7.74
CA LEU A 73 -1.11 3.59 7.78
C LEU A 73 -0.98 4.27 6.43
N TYR A 74 -2.05 4.95 6.00
CA TYR A 74 -2.07 5.71 4.76
C TYR A 74 -2.28 7.19 5.03
N GLY A 75 -1.46 8.03 4.39
CA GLY A 75 -1.64 9.47 4.36
C GLY A 75 -1.40 10.17 5.69
N VAL A 76 -0.44 9.72 6.49
CA VAL A 76 -0.09 10.36 7.78
C VAL A 76 0.32 11.82 7.58
N LEU A 77 1.09 12.09 6.53
CA LEU A 77 1.63 13.42 6.21
C LEU A 77 0.88 14.09 5.05
N ARG A 78 -0.10 13.42 4.46
CA ARG A 78 -0.82 13.90 3.30
C ARG A 78 -1.51 15.23 3.57
N ALA A 79 -1.21 16.23 2.73
CA ALA A 79 -1.75 17.58 2.80
C ALA A 79 -2.31 17.98 1.43
N ASP A 80 -3.63 17.95 1.30
CA ASP A 80 -4.36 18.29 0.08
C ASP A 80 -5.82 18.67 0.40
N PRO A 81 -6.60 19.13 -0.58
CA PRO A 81 -8.01 19.50 -0.37
C PRO A 81 -8.88 18.36 0.15
N TRP A 82 -8.53 17.10 -0.15
CA TRP A 82 -9.30 15.95 0.31
C TRP A 82 -9.12 15.68 1.80
N THR A 83 -7.89 15.81 2.31
CA THR A 83 -7.61 15.66 3.75
C THR A 83 -8.01 16.90 4.56
N GLY A 84 -8.15 18.04 3.89
CA GLY A 84 -8.38 19.35 4.52
C GLY A 84 -7.16 19.90 5.27
N VAL A 85 -6.00 19.25 5.16
CA VAL A 85 -4.73 19.74 5.71
C VAL A 85 -4.18 20.84 4.81
N THR A 86 -3.91 22.01 5.39
CA THR A 86 -3.40 23.20 4.70
C THR A 86 -2.01 23.57 5.21
N LEU A 87 -1.40 24.61 4.61
CA LEU A 87 -0.14 25.16 5.10
C LEU A 87 -0.22 25.68 6.53
N ASP A 88 -1.40 26.14 6.96
CA ASP A 88 -1.61 26.68 8.31
C ASP A 88 -1.87 25.60 9.35
N SER A 89 -2.49 24.48 8.94
CA SER A 89 -2.90 23.39 9.85
C SER A 89 -1.96 22.17 9.82
N GLY A 90 -1.12 22.06 8.81
CA GLY A 90 -0.19 20.95 8.64
C GLY A 90 1.15 21.19 9.34
N ILE A 91 2.08 20.29 9.12
CA ILE A 91 3.41 20.30 9.73
C ILE A 91 4.50 20.21 8.65
N GLY A 92 5.65 20.81 8.92
CA GLY A 92 6.80 20.78 8.03
C GLY A 92 7.49 19.41 7.98
N PRO A 93 8.50 19.26 7.11
CA PRO A 93 9.16 17.95 6.91
C PRO A 93 9.81 17.38 8.18
N ARG A 94 10.41 18.23 9.03
CA ARG A 94 11.05 17.81 10.29
C ARG A 94 10.03 17.27 11.28
N GLU A 95 8.97 18.04 11.53
CA GLU A 95 7.86 17.63 12.39
C GLU A 95 7.15 16.40 11.83
N GLY A 96 7.08 16.27 10.50
CA GLY A 96 6.55 15.07 9.82
C GLY A 96 7.33 13.82 10.18
N ALA A 97 8.66 13.87 10.13
CA ALA A 97 9.54 12.77 10.55
C ALA A 97 9.40 12.45 12.04
N GLU A 98 9.24 13.47 12.88
CA GLU A 98 8.98 13.28 14.31
C GLU A 98 7.64 12.60 14.57
N ALA A 99 6.57 12.99 13.83
CA ALA A 99 5.25 12.39 13.91
C ALA A 99 5.28 10.90 13.51
N VAL A 100 5.89 10.58 12.37
CA VAL A 100 6.05 9.20 11.90
C VAL A 100 6.82 8.35 12.93
N ASN A 101 7.93 8.89 13.47
CA ASN A 101 8.70 8.20 14.51
C ASN A 101 7.92 8.00 15.82
N ALA A 102 7.10 8.99 16.23
CA ALA A 102 6.27 8.89 17.43
C ALA A 102 5.19 7.79 17.27
N ILE A 103 4.52 7.76 16.12
CA ILE A 103 3.50 6.74 15.80
C ILE A 103 4.15 5.34 15.74
N GLN A 104 5.30 5.21 15.05
CA GLN A 104 6.02 3.95 14.93
C GLN A 104 6.47 3.42 16.29
N ARG A 105 7.02 4.30 17.14
CA ARG A 105 7.44 3.95 18.49
C ARG A 105 6.25 3.49 19.32
N PHE A 106 5.15 4.22 19.26
CA PHE A 106 3.93 3.86 19.99
C PHE A 106 3.45 2.46 19.58
N ALA A 107 3.37 2.16 18.28
CA ALA A 107 2.94 0.85 17.78
C ALA A 107 3.87 -0.28 18.25
N ILE A 108 5.19 -0.07 18.22
CA ILE A 108 6.17 -1.08 18.64
C ILE A 108 6.13 -1.33 20.15
N GLU A 109 6.02 -0.27 20.95
CA GLU A 109 6.11 -0.36 22.42
C GLU A 109 4.80 -0.77 23.07
N ASN A 110 3.65 -0.55 22.43
CA ASN A 110 2.32 -0.80 23.00
C ASN A 110 1.59 -2.00 22.38
N THR A 111 2.29 -2.83 21.61
CA THR A 111 1.77 -4.10 21.09
C THR A 111 2.64 -5.27 21.54
N ARG A 112 2.02 -6.43 21.73
CA ARG A 112 2.67 -7.63 22.30
C ARG A 112 3.89 -8.11 21.52
N LEU A 113 3.84 -8.04 20.18
CA LEU A 113 4.91 -8.52 19.29
C LEU A 113 5.82 -7.41 18.78
N GLY A 114 5.42 -6.14 18.95
CA GLY A 114 6.17 -4.99 18.49
C GLY A 114 6.42 -5.02 16.98
N ILE A 115 5.38 -5.32 16.19
CA ILE A 115 5.45 -5.36 14.73
C ILE A 115 5.41 -3.92 14.20
N PRO A 116 6.44 -3.47 13.45
CA PRO A 116 6.47 -2.11 12.92
C PRO A 116 5.41 -1.90 11.83
N LEU A 117 4.96 -0.66 11.68
CA LEU A 117 4.02 -0.24 10.65
C LEU A 117 4.72 0.02 9.31
N ILE A 118 3.99 -0.16 8.21
CA ILE A 118 4.32 0.43 6.91
C ILE A 118 3.60 1.78 6.86
N PHE A 119 4.31 2.86 6.51
CA PHE A 119 3.73 4.17 6.23
C PHE A 119 3.63 4.34 4.73
N ASN A 120 2.41 4.42 4.24
CA ASN A 120 2.06 4.55 2.84
C ASN A 120 1.53 5.96 2.57
N GLU A 121 2.08 6.64 1.56
CA GLU A 121 1.74 8.02 1.22
C GLU A 121 1.28 8.14 -0.23
N GLU A 122 0.75 9.28 -0.61
CA GLU A 122 0.47 9.60 -2.00
C GLU A 122 1.65 10.38 -2.59
N CYS A 123 2.17 9.90 -3.73
CA CYS A 123 3.33 10.51 -4.38
C CYS A 123 3.17 10.53 -5.92
N SER A 124 2.00 10.89 -6.42
CA SER A 124 1.71 10.87 -7.86
C SER A 124 2.68 11.73 -8.68
N HIS A 125 3.04 12.90 -8.14
CA HIS A 125 3.97 13.85 -8.77
C HIS A 125 4.80 14.63 -7.73
N GLY A 126 5.27 13.95 -6.71
CA GLY A 126 5.97 14.45 -5.53
C GLY A 126 5.35 13.87 -4.27
N HIS A 127 6.05 13.92 -3.15
CA HIS A 127 5.48 13.55 -1.86
C HIS A 127 4.40 14.58 -1.48
N MET A 128 3.14 14.15 -1.41
CA MET A 128 2.00 15.03 -1.13
C MET A 128 1.92 15.44 0.34
N ALA A 129 3.05 15.85 0.89
CA ALA A 129 3.21 16.42 2.22
C ALA A 129 3.72 17.86 2.12
N ILE A 130 3.51 18.65 3.16
CA ILE A 130 4.03 20.03 3.19
C ILE A 130 5.56 20.00 3.09
N GLY A 131 6.10 20.85 2.22
CA GLY A 131 7.54 20.96 1.94
C GLY A 131 8.09 19.94 0.96
N GLY A 132 7.29 19.01 0.46
CA GLY A 132 7.68 18.10 -0.63
C GLY A 132 7.86 18.84 -1.96
N THR A 133 8.82 18.37 -2.78
CA THR A 133 9.02 18.89 -4.13
C THR A 133 7.84 18.50 -5.03
N VAL A 134 7.22 19.50 -5.66
CA VAL A 134 6.13 19.27 -6.63
C VAL A 134 6.72 19.16 -8.03
N PHE A 135 6.56 17.99 -8.62
CA PHE A 135 6.93 17.71 -10.00
C PHE A 135 5.72 17.87 -10.93
N PRO A 136 5.93 17.94 -12.27
CA PRO A 136 4.83 17.87 -13.22
C PRO A 136 4.02 16.58 -13.05
N VAL A 137 2.69 16.66 -13.25
CA VAL A 137 1.80 15.50 -13.24
C VAL A 137 2.24 14.42 -14.22
N PRO A 138 1.93 13.13 -14.01
CA PRO A 138 2.48 12.03 -14.80
C PRO A 138 2.27 12.15 -16.30
N ILE A 139 1.13 12.66 -16.77
CA ILE A 139 0.90 12.85 -18.21
C ILE A 139 1.84 13.91 -18.82
N CYS A 140 2.19 14.96 -18.06
CA CYS A 140 3.18 15.95 -18.47
C CYS A 140 4.60 15.36 -18.45
N ALA A 141 4.93 14.56 -17.44
CA ALA A 141 6.20 13.85 -17.37
C ALA A 141 6.36 12.86 -18.55
N ALA A 142 5.27 12.17 -18.93
CA ALA A 142 5.25 11.25 -20.07
C ALA A 142 5.46 11.95 -21.40
N SER A 143 4.95 13.19 -21.60
CA SER A 143 5.12 13.95 -22.83
C SER A 143 6.57 14.36 -23.11
N THR A 144 7.49 14.17 -22.17
CA THR A 144 8.94 14.27 -22.40
C THR A 144 9.51 13.11 -23.22
N TRP A 145 8.82 11.98 -23.30
CA TRP A 145 9.29 10.74 -23.93
C TRP A 145 10.64 10.25 -23.36
N ASN A 146 10.96 10.63 -22.13
CA ASN A 146 12.25 10.37 -21.48
C ASN A 146 12.10 9.54 -20.19
N PRO A 147 12.11 8.19 -20.28
CA PRO A 147 12.03 7.33 -19.10
C PRO A 147 13.16 7.57 -18.08
N ALA A 148 14.37 7.93 -18.54
CA ALA A 148 15.49 8.21 -17.65
C ALA A 148 15.24 9.47 -16.78
N LEU A 149 14.53 10.46 -17.31
CA LEU A 149 14.09 11.64 -16.53
C LEU A 149 13.05 11.25 -15.49
N VAL A 150 12.04 10.45 -15.87
CA VAL A 150 11.02 9.94 -14.94
C VAL A 150 11.66 9.13 -13.82
N GLN A 151 12.65 8.27 -14.12
CA GLN A 151 13.38 7.52 -13.09
C GLN A 151 14.10 8.43 -12.10
N LYS A 152 14.76 9.50 -12.59
CA LYS A 152 15.43 10.49 -11.71
C LYS A 152 14.43 11.25 -10.85
N MET A 153 13.31 11.67 -11.43
CA MET A 153 12.22 12.35 -10.73
C MET A 153 11.69 11.47 -9.58
N THR A 154 11.33 10.24 -9.88
CA THR A 154 10.77 9.33 -8.87
C THR A 154 11.78 8.85 -7.83
N ALA A 155 13.08 8.84 -8.17
CA ALA A 155 14.14 8.62 -7.17
C ALA A 155 14.28 9.78 -6.18
N ALA A 156 14.10 11.03 -6.63
CA ALA A 156 14.04 12.20 -5.73
C ALA A 156 12.81 12.13 -4.83
N VAL A 157 11.64 11.83 -5.39
CA VAL A 157 10.40 11.61 -4.61
C VAL A 157 10.59 10.53 -3.54
N ALA A 158 11.24 9.41 -3.89
CA ALA A 158 11.51 8.34 -2.94
C ALA A 158 12.45 8.78 -1.81
N ALA A 159 13.47 9.60 -2.12
CA ALA A 159 14.41 10.11 -1.14
C ALA A 159 13.72 11.03 -0.13
N GLU A 160 12.91 12.00 -0.59
CA GLU A 160 12.14 12.90 0.26
C GLU A 160 11.12 12.14 1.14
N THR A 161 10.34 11.24 0.53
CA THR A 161 9.34 10.42 1.24
C THR A 161 10.00 9.55 2.31
N ARG A 162 11.13 8.91 1.98
CA ARG A 162 11.86 8.05 2.91
C ARG A 162 12.53 8.84 4.03
N ALA A 163 13.01 10.04 3.77
CA ALA A 163 13.61 10.90 4.79
C ALA A 163 12.61 11.24 5.90
N GLN A 164 11.35 11.43 5.57
CA GLN A 164 10.26 11.64 6.53
C GLN A 164 9.74 10.32 7.16
N GLY A 165 10.36 9.17 6.88
CA GLY A 165 10.06 7.88 7.51
C GLY A 165 9.00 7.06 6.78
N CYS A 166 8.39 7.57 5.71
CA CYS A 166 7.41 6.83 4.92
C CYS A 166 8.10 5.81 4.01
N THR A 167 7.47 4.66 3.82
CA THR A 167 8.15 3.48 3.26
C THR A 167 7.46 2.89 2.05
N GLN A 168 6.32 3.45 1.67
CA GLN A 168 5.51 3.04 0.54
C GLN A 168 4.79 4.23 -0.05
N THR A 169 4.43 4.14 -1.33
CA THR A 169 3.55 5.09 -2.02
C THR A 169 2.50 4.39 -2.87
N CYS A 170 1.34 5.03 -3.07
CA CYS A 170 0.28 4.61 -4.00
C CYS A 170 0.56 5.08 -5.44
N SER A 171 1.77 4.85 -5.94
CA SER A 171 2.24 5.24 -7.28
C SER A 171 3.18 4.19 -7.86
N PRO A 172 3.33 4.09 -9.20
CA PRO A 172 2.70 4.88 -10.27
C PRO A 172 1.32 4.38 -10.67
N VAL A 173 0.55 5.28 -11.34
CA VAL A 173 -0.70 4.92 -12.04
C VAL A 173 -0.34 4.39 -13.42
N LEU A 174 -0.72 3.14 -13.69
CA LEU A 174 -0.43 2.42 -14.94
C LEU A 174 -1.65 2.25 -15.84
N ASP A 175 -2.75 2.92 -15.49
CA ASP A 175 -3.95 2.90 -16.31
C ASP A 175 -3.66 3.50 -17.68
N VAL A 176 -3.98 2.74 -18.74
CA VAL A 176 -3.95 3.23 -20.11
C VAL A 176 -5.25 3.97 -20.36
N VAL A 177 -5.21 5.27 -20.63
CA VAL A 177 -6.41 6.10 -20.82
C VAL A 177 -7.03 5.87 -22.19
N ARG A 178 -8.34 5.63 -22.23
CA ARG A 178 -9.10 5.53 -23.47
C ARG A 178 -10.21 6.58 -23.57
N ASP A 179 -10.71 7.04 -22.44
CA ASP A 179 -11.70 8.10 -22.41
C ASP A 179 -11.09 9.35 -21.77
N PRO A 180 -10.84 10.42 -22.55
CA PRO A 180 -10.23 11.64 -22.03
C PRO A 180 -11.14 12.43 -21.07
N ARG A 181 -12.43 12.07 -20.98
CA ARG A 181 -13.37 12.65 -20.02
C ARG A 181 -13.16 12.10 -18.60
N TRP A 182 -12.44 11.00 -18.47
CA TRP A 182 -12.12 10.45 -17.14
C TRP A 182 -11.31 11.44 -16.30
N GLY A 183 -11.82 11.81 -15.13
CA GLY A 183 -11.28 12.88 -14.29
C GLY A 183 -9.89 12.60 -13.71
N ARG A 184 -9.34 11.38 -13.90
CA ARG A 184 -8.00 10.97 -13.41
C ARG A 184 -7.00 10.79 -14.54
N THR A 185 -7.30 11.27 -15.75
CA THR A 185 -6.42 11.20 -16.92
C THR A 185 -5.02 11.78 -16.63
N GLU A 186 -4.94 12.87 -15.89
CA GLU A 186 -3.68 13.54 -15.54
C GLU A 186 -2.73 12.70 -14.67
N GLU A 187 -3.29 11.76 -13.88
CA GLU A 187 -2.50 10.86 -13.02
C GLU A 187 -1.74 9.80 -13.81
N THR A 188 -2.05 9.62 -15.09
CA THR A 188 -1.55 8.53 -15.95
C THR A 188 -0.40 8.96 -16.85
N PHE A 189 0.29 7.99 -17.44
CA PHE A 189 1.28 8.24 -18.50
C PHE A 189 0.69 8.30 -19.91
N GLY A 190 -0.66 8.33 -20.06
CA GLY A 190 -1.37 8.53 -21.32
C GLY A 190 -2.02 7.29 -21.90
N GLU A 191 -2.21 7.31 -23.23
CA GLU A 191 -3.04 6.33 -23.95
C GLU A 191 -2.25 5.20 -24.64
N ASP A 192 -0.92 5.34 -24.76
CA ASP A 192 -0.08 4.36 -25.42
C ASP A 192 0.45 3.32 -24.40
N PRO A 193 0.07 2.03 -24.50
CA PRO A 193 0.45 1.02 -23.52
C PRO A 193 1.97 0.77 -23.48
N TYR A 194 2.70 0.99 -24.58
CA TYR A 194 4.15 0.86 -24.59
C TYR A 194 4.80 2.02 -23.81
N LEU A 195 4.38 3.27 -24.07
CA LEU A 195 4.87 4.42 -23.31
C LEU A 195 4.56 4.29 -21.83
N VAL A 196 3.31 3.93 -21.46
CA VAL A 196 2.91 3.67 -20.06
C VAL A 196 3.80 2.60 -19.43
N SER A 197 4.10 1.52 -20.16
CA SER A 197 5.00 0.47 -19.68
C SER A 197 6.41 0.99 -19.42
N ARG A 198 6.97 1.78 -20.34
CA ARG A 198 8.34 2.32 -20.23
C ARG A 198 8.46 3.34 -19.09
N MET A 199 7.48 4.22 -18.95
CA MET A 199 7.42 5.22 -17.88
C MET A 199 7.14 4.56 -16.52
N GLY A 200 6.25 3.58 -16.50
CA GLY A 200 5.95 2.79 -15.30
C GLY A 200 7.16 2.03 -14.75
N VAL A 201 7.91 1.35 -15.63
CA VAL A 201 9.17 0.68 -15.24
C VAL A 201 10.19 1.67 -14.70
N ALA A 202 10.33 2.85 -15.35
CA ALA A 202 11.21 3.91 -14.88
C ALA A 202 10.80 4.42 -13.50
N ALA A 203 9.50 4.64 -13.28
CA ALA A 203 8.96 5.09 -12.00
C ALA A 203 9.18 4.04 -10.89
N VAL A 204 8.84 2.78 -11.13
CA VAL A 204 9.09 1.69 -10.17
C VAL A 204 10.57 1.58 -9.82
N THR A 205 11.45 1.64 -10.82
CA THR A 205 12.89 1.55 -10.60
C THR A 205 13.42 2.74 -9.81
N GLY A 206 12.91 3.95 -10.08
CA GLY A 206 13.27 5.17 -9.33
C GLY A 206 12.81 5.08 -7.87
N LEU A 207 11.54 4.74 -7.62
CA LEU A 207 10.95 4.62 -6.27
C LEU A 207 11.65 3.54 -5.44
N GLN A 208 11.87 2.35 -6.01
CA GLN A 208 12.39 1.21 -5.25
C GLN A 208 13.92 1.14 -5.19
N GLY A 209 14.61 1.82 -6.12
CA GLY A 209 16.06 1.79 -6.20
C GLY A 209 16.60 0.36 -6.32
N LYS A 210 17.86 0.16 -5.90
CA LYS A 210 18.50 -1.17 -5.94
C LYS A 210 18.14 -2.05 -4.74
N ARG A 211 17.75 -1.46 -3.61
CA ARG A 211 17.44 -2.17 -2.35
C ARG A 211 16.40 -1.39 -1.56
N LEU A 212 15.29 -2.02 -1.21
CA LEU A 212 14.19 -1.40 -0.46
C LEU A 212 14.56 -0.97 0.97
N ASN A 213 15.56 -1.57 1.56
CA ASN A 213 16.06 -1.16 2.89
C ASN A 213 17.09 -0.01 2.85
N SER A 214 17.25 0.63 1.68
CA SER A 214 18.09 1.83 1.56
C SER A 214 17.34 3.07 2.06
N THR A 215 18.09 4.11 2.37
CA THR A 215 17.56 5.38 2.89
C THR A 215 16.90 6.28 1.83
N GLY A 216 16.92 5.89 0.56
CA GLY A 216 16.32 6.60 -0.57
C GLY A 216 15.35 5.73 -1.37
N SER A 217 14.80 4.66 -0.77
CA SER A 217 13.90 3.74 -1.48
C SER A 217 12.62 3.51 -0.70
N ILE A 218 11.51 3.42 -1.43
CA ILE A 218 10.17 3.10 -0.92
C ILE A 218 9.51 2.06 -1.79
N ILE A 219 8.52 1.34 -1.30
CA ILE A 219 7.70 0.44 -2.10
C ILE A 219 6.86 1.24 -3.09
N ALA A 220 6.93 0.89 -4.36
CA ALA A 220 5.99 1.33 -5.39
C ALA A 220 4.74 0.45 -5.34
N THR A 221 3.54 1.06 -5.30
CA THR A 221 2.26 0.37 -5.47
C THR A 221 1.71 0.73 -6.83
N ILE A 222 1.84 -0.18 -7.78
CA ILE A 222 1.30 0.03 -9.13
C ILE A 222 -0.21 -0.10 -9.14
N LYS A 223 -0.90 0.85 -9.80
CA LYS A 223 -2.36 0.97 -9.74
C LYS A 223 -2.96 1.44 -11.07
N HIS A 224 -4.25 1.21 -11.34
CA HIS A 224 -5.20 0.36 -10.60
C HIS A 224 -5.43 -0.93 -11.38
N PHE A 225 -5.26 -2.08 -10.76
CA PHE A 225 -5.28 -3.39 -11.43
C PHE A 225 -6.71 -3.94 -11.47
N ALA A 226 -7.41 -3.85 -12.65
CA ALA A 226 -6.97 -3.38 -13.94
C ALA A 226 -8.08 -2.67 -14.74
N ALA A 227 -7.65 -2.00 -15.81
CA ALA A 227 -8.52 -1.37 -16.80
C ALA A 227 -9.37 -0.19 -16.26
N HIS A 228 -8.95 0.47 -15.19
CA HIS A 228 -9.64 1.61 -14.59
C HIS A 228 -9.65 2.86 -15.47
N GLY A 229 -8.67 3.01 -16.37
CA GLY A 229 -8.58 4.11 -17.33
C GLY A 229 -9.52 4.00 -18.55
N TRP A 230 -10.41 3.01 -18.58
CA TRP A 230 -11.39 2.75 -19.65
C TRP A 230 -12.85 2.82 -19.16
N PRO A 231 -13.20 3.73 -18.27
CA PRO A 231 -14.53 3.69 -17.68
C PRO A 231 -15.59 4.11 -18.71
N GLU A 232 -16.70 3.43 -18.73
CA GLU A 232 -17.84 3.80 -19.58
C GLU A 232 -18.27 5.25 -19.34
N GLY A 233 -18.40 6.01 -20.42
CA GLY A 233 -18.81 7.42 -20.36
C GLY A 233 -17.86 8.36 -19.62
N GLY A 234 -16.63 7.92 -19.29
CA GLY A 234 -15.67 8.68 -18.51
C GLY A 234 -15.97 8.71 -17.00
N HIS A 235 -16.98 7.97 -16.54
CA HIS A 235 -17.37 7.94 -15.13
C HIS A 235 -16.39 7.10 -14.29
N ASN A 236 -15.80 7.71 -13.27
CA ASN A 236 -14.84 7.00 -12.41
C ASN A 236 -15.47 5.75 -11.78
N ALA A 237 -14.74 4.65 -11.77
CA ALA A 237 -15.14 3.34 -11.26
C ALA A 237 -16.20 2.58 -12.10
N TYR A 238 -16.67 3.15 -13.21
CA TYR A 238 -17.59 2.44 -14.11
C TYR A 238 -16.87 1.32 -14.88
N PRO A 239 -17.60 0.27 -15.31
CA PRO A 239 -17.02 -0.87 -16.01
C PRO A 239 -16.43 -0.46 -17.37
N PRO A 240 -15.28 -1.03 -17.76
CA PRO A 240 -14.80 -0.98 -19.13
C PRO A 240 -15.45 -2.10 -19.95
N HIS A 241 -15.74 -1.82 -21.22
CA HIS A 241 -16.13 -2.84 -22.18
C HIS A 241 -14.89 -3.31 -22.96
N VAL A 242 -14.23 -4.35 -22.43
CA VAL A 242 -12.96 -4.86 -22.98
C VAL A 242 -12.97 -6.37 -23.05
N GLY A 243 -12.65 -6.92 -24.22
CA GLY A 243 -12.48 -8.37 -24.40
C GLY A 243 -11.17 -8.89 -23.81
N PRO A 244 -11.06 -10.21 -23.57
CA PRO A 244 -9.88 -10.80 -22.92
C PRO A 244 -8.55 -10.53 -23.63
N ARG A 245 -8.55 -10.49 -24.97
CA ARG A 245 -7.36 -10.20 -25.76
C ARG A 245 -6.92 -8.75 -25.58
N GLU A 246 -7.83 -7.81 -25.74
CA GLU A 246 -7.57 -6.39 -25.62
C GLU A 246 -7.16 -6.00 -24.19
N LEU A 247 -7.79 -6.63 -23.19
CA LEU A 247 -7.39 -6.50 -21.79
C LEU A 247 -5.91 -6.84 -21.61
N ARG A 248 -5.46 -7.98 -22.16
CA ARG A 248 -4.06 -8.42 -22.04
C ARG A 248 -3.09 -7.55 -22.83
N GLU A 249 -3.41 -7.20 -24.05
CA GLU A 249 -2.51 -6.45 -24.94
C GLU A 249 -2.34 -4.99 -24.51
N LEU A 250 -3.37 -4.38 -23.95
CA LEU A 250 -3.37 -2.93 -23.68
C LEU A 250 -3.38 -2.62 -22.18
N CYS A 251 -4.34 -3.17 -21.42
CA CYS A 251 -4.51 -2.77 -20.02
C CYS A 251 -3.52 -3.48 -19.08
N LEU A 252 -3.21 -4.75 -19.34
CA LEU A 252 -2.33 -5.56 -18.48
C LEU A 252 -0.85 -5.42 -18.80
N ALA A 253 -0.49 -5.10 -20.04
CA ALA A 253 0.90 -5.01 -20.47
C ALA A 253 1.77 -4.07 -19.61
N PRO A 254 1.34 -2.86 -19.18
CA PRO A 254 2.12 -2.01 -18.31
C PRO A 254 2.37 -2.63 -16.93
N PHE A 255 1.37 -3.33 -16.37
CA PHE A 255 1.50 -4.03 -15.09
C PHE A 255 2.50 -5.17 -15.17
N GLU A 256 2.41 -6.02 -16.21
CA GLU A 256 3.36 -7.10 -16.44
C GLU A 256 4.80 -6.59 -16.53
N ALA A 257 5.01 -5.51 -17.28
CA ALA A 257 6.33 -4.87 -17.41
C ALA A 257 6.86 -4.40 -16.05
N CYS A 258 6.02 -3.77 -15.22
CA CYS A 258 6.40 -3.29 -13.89
C CYS A 258 6.60 -4.44 -12.88
N ILE A 259 5.83 -5.52 -12.95
CA ILE A 259 6.07 -6.74 -12.14
C ILE A 259 7.42 -7.36 -12.50
N LYS A 260 7.73 -7.50 -13.78
CA LYS A 260 9.05 -7.98 -14.24
C LYS A 260 10.20 -7.05 -13.83
N ALA A 261 9.94 -5.76 -13.69
CA ALA A 261 10.90 -4.78 -13.15
C ALA A 261 11.02 -4.82 -11.61
N GLY A 262 10.23 -5.64 -10.92
CA GLY A 262 10.34 -5.90 -9.49
C GLY A 262 9.41 -5.09 -8.60
N ALA A 263 8.29 -4.56 -9.09
CA ALA A 263 7.27 -3.91 -8.27
C ALA A 263 6.85 -4.82 -7.10
N GLN A 264 6.71 -4.27 -5.89
CA GLN A 264 6.46 -5.05 -4.67
C GLN A 264 5.04 -4.89 -4.12
N SER A 265 4.25 -3.98 -4.66
CA SER A 265 2.84 -3.82 -4.29
C SER A 265 1.99 -3.53 -5.52
N VAL A 266 0.76 -4.03 -5.50
CA VAL A 266 -0.27 -3.80 -6.52
C VAL A 266 -1.54 -3.34 -5.81
N MET A 267 -2.23 -2.35 -6.36
CA MET A 267 -3.53 -1.92 -5.87
C MET A 267 -4.63 -2.45 -6.80
N SER A 268 -5.62 -3.15 -6.23
CA SER A 268 -6.79 -3.60 -6.99
C SER A 268 -7.71 -2.43 -7.32
N SER A 269 -8.39 -2.50 -8.47
CA SER A 269 -9.23 -1.43 -8.98
C SER A 269 -10.66 -1.47 -8.43
N TYR A 270 -11.36 -0.32 -8.52
CA TYR A 270 -12.77 -0.19 -8.15
C TYR A 270 -13.73 -0.86 -9.13
N ASN A 271 -13.43 -0.80 -10.44
CA ASN A 271 -14.32 -1.26 -11.50
C ASN A 271 -14.42 -2.78 -11.53
N GLU A 272 -15.38 -3.25 -12.26
CA GLU A 272 -15.54 -4.65 -12.63
C GLU A 272 -14.98 -4.94 -14.04
N LEU A 273 -14.77 -6.20 -14.33
CA LEU A 273 -14.46 -6.74 -15.66
C LEU A 273 -15.49 -7.81 -15.97
N ASP A 274 -16.34 -7.59 -16.95
CA ASP A 274 -17.40 -8.52 -17.35
C ASP A 274 -18.26 -9.01 -16.17
N GLY A 275 -18.73 -8.07 -15.34
CA GLY A 275 -19.56 -8.32 -14.16
C GLY A 275 -18.80 -8.82 -12.91
N MET A 276 -17.47 -8.99 -12.98
CA MET A 276 -16.68 -9.42 -11.84
C MET A 276 -15.85 -8.25 -11.28
N PRO A 277 -16.13 -7.75 -10.06
CA PRO A 277 -15.34 -6.68 -9.46
C PRO A 277 -13.86 -7.05 -9.33
N CYS A 278 -12.96 -6.16 -9.77
CA CYS A 278 -11.52 -6.43 -9.80
C CYS A 278 -10.97 -6.84 -8.42
N SER A 279 -11.49 -6.24 -7.33
CA SER A 279 -11.05 -6.55 -5.97
C SER A 279 -11.47 -7.96 -5.48
N CYS A 280 -12.34 -8.68 -6.21
CA CYS A 280 -12.64 -10.10 -5.94
C CYS A 280 -12.47 -11.01 -7.17
N HIS A 281 -11.76 -10.52 -8.19
CA HIS A 281 -11.54 -11.27 -9.42
C HIS A 281 -10.35 -12.23 -9.28
N LYS A 282 -10.61 -13.47 -8.84
CA LYS A 282 -9.57 -14.49 -8.58
C LYS A 282 -8.74 -14.82 -9.82
N GLY A 283 -9.36 -14.88 -11.00
CA GLY A 283 -8.64 -15.12 -12.27
C GLY A 283 -7.62 -14.02 -12.58
N LEU A 284 -7.91 -12.78 -12.19
CA LEU A 284 -7.01 -11.64 -12.35
C LEU A 284 -5.92 -11.61 -11.26
N LEU A 285 -6.34 -11.59 -9.99
CA LEU A 285 -5.45 -11.35 -8.84
C LEU A 285 -4.59 -12.58 -8.47
N THR A 286 -5.08 -13.78 -8.70
CA THR A 286 -4.33 -15.01 -8.48
C THR A 286 -3.84 -15.56 -9.80
N GLY A 287 -4.72 -15.86 -10.76
CA GLY A 287 -4.36 -16.51 -12.02
C GLY A 287 -3.34 -15.72 -12.82
N VAL A 288 -3.66 -14.48 -13.20
CA VAL A 288 -2.74 -13.67 -14.01
C VAL A 288 -1.58 -13.15 -13.17
N LEU A 289 -1.87 -12.44 -12.09
CA LEU A 289 -0.84 -11.71 -11.34
C LEU A 289 0.17 -12.66 -10.68
N ARG A 290 -0.29 -13.77 -10.08
CA ARG A 290 0.58 -14.66 -9.29
C ARG A 290 1.01 -15.91 -10.02
N ASP A 291 0.05 -16.65 -10.60
CA ASP A 291 0.38 -17.96 -11.19
C ASP A 291 1.08 -17.78 -12.54
N GLU A 292 0.68 -16.79 -13.35
CA GLU A 292 1.27 -16.54 -14.66
C GLU A 292 2.52 -15.63 -14.56
N TRP A 293 2.45 -14.50 -13.82
CA TRP A 293 3.55 -13.53 -13.76
C TRP A 293 4.50 -13.72 -12.58
N GLY A 294 4.19 -14.60 -11.63
CA GLY A 294 5.04 -14.91 -10.48
C GLY A 294 5.17 -13.78 -9.45
N PHE A 295 4.15 -12.94 -9.31
CA PHE A 295 4.20 -11.82 -8.34
C PHE A 295 4.27 -12.31 -6.89
N GLU A 296 5.33 -11.95 -6.20
CA GLU A 296 5.58 -12.31 -4.79
C GLU A 296 5.27 -11.20 -3.78
N GLY A 297 4.95 -10.00 -4.25
CA GLY A 297 4.58 -8.85 -3.41
C GLY A 297 3.20 -9.02 -2.78
N TYR A 298 2.64 -7.95 -2.22
CA TYR A 298 1.28 -7.97 -1.70
C TYR A 298 0.33 -7.10 -2.52
N VAL A 299 -0.95 -7.46 -2.49
CA VAL A 299 -2.04 -6.70 -3.10
C VAL A 299 -2.76 -5.93 -2.00
N VAL A 300 -2.86 -4.62 -2.16
CA VAL A 300 -3.71 -3.75 -1.34
C VAL A 300 -4.97 -3.38 -2.12
N SER A 301 -6.10 -3.28 -1.45
CA SER A 301 -7.31 -2.73 -2.07
C SER A 301 -7.16 -1.23 -2.31
N ASP A 302 -7.85 -0.68 -3.29
CA ASP A 302 -8.13 0.76 -3.29
C ASP A 302 -9.06 1.10 -2.12
N MET A 303 -9.14 2.38 -1.75
CA MET A 303 -9.88 2.84 -0.57
C MET A 303 -11.36 2.46 -0.65
N GLY A 304 -11.79 1.58 0.26
CA GLY A 304 -13.15 1.09 0.29
C GLY A 304 -13.55 0.14 -0.86
N SER A 305 -12.63 -0.24 -1.76
CA SER A 305 -12.97 -1.06 -2.92
C SER A 305 -13.47 -2.47 -2.57
N ILE A 306 -13.16 -2.99 -1.39
CA ILE A 306 -13.75 -4.24 -0.90
C ILE A 306 -15.21 -4.02 -0.51
N LYS A 307 -15.52 -2.92 0.16
CA LYS A 307 -16.90 -2.60 0.55
C LYS A 307 -17.82 -2.43 -0.65
N VAL A 308 -17.34 -1.83 -1.74
CA VAL A 308 -18.15 -1.63 -2.95
C VAL A 308 -18.49 -2.93 -3.68
N ILE A 309 -17.76 -4.05 -3.44
CA ILE A 309 -18.16 -5.39 -3.94
C ILE A 309 -19.59 -5.74 -3.49
N TRP A 310 -19.93 -5.39 -2.24
CA TRP A 310 -21.26 -5.56 -1.70
C TRP A 310 -22.18 -4.39 -2.03
N GLN A 311 -21.74 -3.15 -1.75
CA GLN A 311 -22.60 -1.98 -1.73
C GLN A 311 -23.02 -1.54 -3.14
N ASP A 312 -22.12 -1.55 -4.11
CA ASP A 312 -22.33 -0.97 -5.43
C ASP A 312 -22.42 -2.04 -6.54
N HIS A 313 -21.54 -3.05 -6.48
CA HIS A 313 -21.56 -4.15 -7.46
C HIS A 313 -22.58 -5.26 -7.12
N HIS A 314 -23.14 -5.26 -5.90
CA HIS A 314 -24.10 -6.29 -5.44
C HIS A 314 -23.58 -7.73 -5.63
N ALA A 315 -22.27 -7.91 -5.58
CA ALA A 315 -21.58 -9.18 -5.78
C ALA A 315 -21.27 -9.92 -4.46
N ALA A 316 -21.80 -9.46 -3.33
CA ALA A 316 -21.70 -10.09 -2.01
C ALA A 316 -22.98 -9.77 -1.19
N ASP A 317 -23.27 -10.60 -0.18
CA ASP A 317 -24.46 -10.45 0.65
C ASP A 317 -24.30 -9.36 1.73
N ASP A 318 -23.08 -9.19 2.21
CA ASP A 318 -22.68 -8.19 3.21
C ASP A 318 -21.18 -7.86 3.10
N VAL A 319 -20.69 -6.95 3.95
CA VAL A 319 -19.30 -6.53 3.94
C VAL A 319 -18.34 -7.66 4.35
N ALA A 320 -18.75 -8.60 5.21
CA ALA A 320 -17.95 -9.74 5.60
C ALA A 320 -17.78 -10.73 4.44
N HIS A 321 -18.86 -10.98 3.68
CA HIS A 321 -18.80 -11.80 2.46
C HIS A 321 -17.94 -11.12 1.37
N ALA A 322 -18.04 -9.79 1.22
CA ALA A 322 -17.17 -9.04 0.33
C ALA A 322 -15.68 -9.20 0.71
N GLY A 323 -15.36 -9.07 2.00
CA GLY A 323 -14.02 -9.33 2.53
C GLY A 323 -13.53 -10.75 2.28
N ALA A 324 -14.40 -11.74 2.49
CA ALA A 324 -14.09 -13.15 2.21
C ALA A 324 -13.75 -13.39 0.73
N ARG A 325 -14.54 -12.84 -0.19
CA ARG A 325 -14.30 -12.94 -1.63
C ARG A 325 -13.00 -12.27 -2.06
N ALA A 326 -12.71 -11.08 -1.51
CA ALA A 326 -11.47 -10.36 -1.80
C ALA A 326 -10.24 -11.11 -1.30
N LEU A 327 -10.28 -11.66 -0.08
CA LEU A 327 -9.19 -12.42 0.52
C LEU A 327 -8.92 -13.73 -0.25
N ASP A 328 -9.97 -14.46 -0.65
CA ASP A 328 -9.84 -15.66 -1.48
C ASP A 328 -9.24 -15.32 -2.84
N ALA A 329 -9.69 -14.23 -3.48
CA ALA A 329 -9.18 -13.78 -4.77
C ALA A 329 -7.70 -13.34 -4.72
N GLY A 330 -7.18 -12.91 -3.57
CA GLY A 330 -5.76 -12.60 -3.40
C GLY A 330 -5.44 -11.16 -3.01
N VAL A 331 -6.42 -10.36 -2.57
CA VAL A 331 -6.18 -9.08 -1.89
C VAL A 331 -5.65 -9.38 -0.49
N ASP A 332 -4.47 -8.85 -0.16
CA ASP A 332 -3.76 -9.15 1.08
C ASP A 332 -4.01 -8.09 2.17
N ALA A 333 -4.27 -6.84 1.78
CA ALA A 333 -4.54 -5.74 2.70
C ALA A 333 -5.71 -4.88 2.23
N GLU A 334 -6.55 -4.42 3.16
CA GLU A 334 -7.63 -3.48 2.89
C GLU A 334 -7.26 -2.06 3.29
N MET A 335 -7.40 -1.12 2.35
CA MET A 335 -7.34 0.31 2.65
C MET A 335 -8.74 0.81 3.00
N SER A 336 -9.08 0.80 4.28
CA SER A 336 -10.39 1.24 4.80
C SER A 336 -11.59 0.50 4.15
N GLY A 337 -12.70 0.41 4.82
CA GLY A 337 -13.94 -0.18 4.25
C GLY A 337 -14.63 -1.18 5.14
N GLY A 338 -13.91 -1.90 6.00
CA GLY A 338 -14.45 -2.80 7.02
C GLY A 338 -14.59 -4.27 6.59
N GLY A 339 -14.22 -4.63 5.35
CA GLY A 339 -14.19 -6.02 4.89
C GLY A 339 -13.16 -6.87 5.65
N TYR A 340 -12.05 -6.24 6.06
CA TYR A 340 -11.01 -6.89 6.88
C TYR A 340 -11.02 -6.42 8.33
N SER A 341 -12.16 -5.91 8.81
CA SER A 341 -12.34 -5.66 10.24
C SER A 341 -12.30 -6.96 11.05
N GLN A 342 -12.05 -6.84 12.35
CA GLN A 342 -12.08 -7.99 13.27
C GLN A 342 -13.40 -8.75 13.19
N GLU A 343 -14.51 -8.01 13.11
CA GLU A 343 -15.86 -8.56 13.04
C GLU A 343 -16.09 -9.29 11.70
N SER A 344 -15.74 -8.66 10.58
CA SER A 344 -15.98 -9.21 9.25
C SER A 344 -15.20 -10.49 9.00
N ILE A 345 -13.90 -10.52 9.31
CA ILE A 345 -13.07 -11.73 9.10
C ILE A 345 -13.50 -12.86 10.03
N LYS A 346 -13.81 -12.58 11.31
CA LYS A 346 -14.31 -13.61 12.23
C LYS A 346 -15.65 -14.16 11.78
N LEU A 347 -16.55 -13.32 11.31
CA LEU A 347 -17.84 -13.75 10.77
C LEU A 347 -17.67 -14.61 9.51
N ALA A 348 -16.78 -14.23 8.60
CA ALA A 348 -16.47 -15.02 7.41
C ALA A 348 -15.88 -16.41 7.74
N LEU A 349 -15.01 -16.49 8.76
CA LEU A 349 -14.48 -17.75 9.29
C LEU A 349 -15.59 -18.62 9.88
N GLN A 350 -16.48 -18.05 10.71
CA GLN A 350 -17.62 -18.75 11.32
C GLN A 350 -18.59 -19.29 10.27
N ARG A 351 -18.79 -18.56 9.18
CA ARG A 351 -19.61 -19.00 8.03
C ARG A 351 -18.94 -20.00 7.12
N GLY A 352 -17.66 -20.31 7.33
CA GLY A 352 -16.87 -21.19 6.45
C GLY A 352 -16.59 -20.62 5.06
N GLN A 353 -16.69 -19.28 4.89
CA GLN A 353 -16.44 -18.59 3.63
C GLN A 353 -14.93 -18.45 3.34
N ILE A 354 -14.11 -18.43 4.40
CA ILE A 354 -12.64 -18.44 4.34
C ILE A 354 -12.07 -19.38 5.41
N THR A 355 -10.77 -19.67 5.30
CA THR A 355 -10.01 -20.40 6.31
C THR A 355 -8.90 -19.55 6.91
N GLU A 356 -8.35 -19.94 8.06
CA GLU A 356 -7.20 -19.23 8.66
C GLU A 356 -5.97 -19.28 7.76
N GLU A 357 -5.80 -20.31 6.90
CA GLU A 357 -4.69 -20.39 5.96
C GLU A 357 -4.72 -19.25 4.93
N LEU A 358 -5.91 -18.76 4.54
CA LEU A 358 -6.03 -17.60 3.66
C LEU A 358 -5.57 -16.31 4.38
N VAL A 359 -5.95 -16.17 5.66
CA VAL A 359 -5.46 -15.07 6.51
C VAL A 359 -3.94 -15.15 6.65
N ASP A 360 -3.39 -16.32 6.97
CA ASP A 360 -1.95 -16.56 7.10
C ASP A 360 -1.19 -16.28 5.80
N ARG A 361 -1.79 -16.60 4.66
CA ARG A 361 -1.21 -16.32 3.35
C ARG A 361 -1.01 -14.82 3.13
N ALA A 362 -2.04 -14.02 3.41
CA ALA A 362 -2.00 -12.57 3.27
C ALA A 362 -1.01 -11.93 4.26
N VAL A 363 -1.09 -12.30 5.54
CA VAL A 363 -0.17 -11.81 6.59
C VAL A 363 1.29 -12.13 6.24
N ARG A 364 1.58 -13.33 5.74
CA ARG A 364 2.94 -13.73 5.35
C ARG A 364 3.54 -12.79 4.31
N ARG A 365 2.76 -12.34 3.33
CA ARG A 365 3.22 -11.40 2.28
C ARG A 365 3.52 -10.02 2.84
N ILE A 366 2.65 -9.51 3.71
CA ILE A 366 2.85 -8.23 4.39
C ILE A 366 4.08 -8.27 5.30
N LEU A 367 4.20 -9.29 6.14
CA LEU A 367 5.37 -9.46 7.02
C LEU A 367 6.67 -9.59 6.24
N ARG A 368 6.66 -10.33 5.11
CA ARG A 368 7.84 -10.42 4.23
C ARG A 368 8.35 -9.04 3.84
N LEU A 369 7.48 -8.14 3.42
CA LEU A 369 7.89 -6.79 3.00
C LEU A 369 8.37 -5.94 4.17
N LYS A 370 7.80 -6.06 5.36
CA LYS A 370 8.31 -5.39 6.56
C LYS A 370 9.76 -5.81 6.87
N PHE A 371 10.10 -7.08 6.68
CA PHE A 371 11.48 -7.57 6.82
C PHE A 371 12.37 -7.09 5.68
N VAL A 372 11.89 -7.10 4.43
CA VAL A 372 12.65 -6.60 3.27
C VAL A 372 12.96 -5.11 3.38
N LEU A 373 12.04 -4.31 3.90
CA LEU A 373 12.24 -2.89 4.23
C LEU A 373 13.23 -2.66 5.38
N GLY A 374 13.57 -3.71 6.15
CA GLY A 374 14.44 -3.60 7.31
C GLY A 374 13.80 -2.94 8.53
N LEU A 375 12.45 -2.89 8.60
CA LEU A 375 11.73 -2.17 9.67
C LEU A 375 11.93 -2.77 11.05
N PHE A 376 12.24 -4.06 11.15
CA PHE A 376 12.56 -4.71 12.44
C PHE A 376 13.94 -4.34 12.97
N GLU A 377 14.86 -3.90 12.11
CA GLU A 377 16.21 -3.47 12.45
C GLU A 377 16.33 -1.96 12.61
N LYS A 378 15.62 -1.22 11.72
CA LYS A 378 15.67 0.26 11.64
C LYS A 378 14.26 0.80 11.42
N PRO A 379 13.41 0.80 12.46
CA PRO A 379 12.02 1.23 12.34
C PRO A 379 11.85 2.75 12.21
N TYR A 380 12.85 3.53 12.64
CA TYR A 380 12.80 4.99 12.72
C TYR A 380 13.60 5.65 11.61
N CYS A 381 13.14 6.80 11.15
CA CYS A 381 13.95 7.68 10.30
C CYS A 381 14.85 8.60 11.15
N ASP A 382 15.88 9.10 10.50
CA ASP A 382 16.76 10.11 11.06
C ASP A 382 16.16 11.51 10.76
N VAL A 383 15.69 12.19 11.80
CA VAL A 383 15.03 13.49 11.69
C VAL A 383 15.96 14.57 11.13
N ASP A 384 17.25 14.51 11.46
CA ASP A 384 18.22 15.52 11.00
C ASP A 384 18.55 15.37 9.50
N ARG A 385 18.28 14.21 8.94
CA ARG A 385 18.47 13.97 7.50
C ARG A 385 17.43 14.65 6.62
N VAL A 386 16.25 14.95 7.14
CA VAL A 386 15.15 15.55 6.36
C VAL A 386 15.57 16.90 5.77
N GLU A 387 16.41 17.66 6.48
CA GLU A 387 16.89 18.97 6.02
C GLU A 387 18.02 18.88 4.98
N GLN A 388 18.50 17.67 4.67
CA GLN A 388 19.62 17.40 3.76
C GLN A 388 19.15 16.80 2.42
N VAL A 389 17.89 16.46 2.31
CA VAL A 389 17.25 15.83 1.15
C VAL A 389 16.25 16.77 0.55
#